data_44255dd3025db77c208876e037841082
#
_entry.id   44255dd3025db77c208876e037841082
#
_cell.length_a   1.000
_cell.length_b   1.000
_cell.length_c   1.000
_cell.angle_alpha   90.00
_cell.angle_beta   90.00
_cell.angle_gamma   90.00
#
_symmetry.space_group_name_H-M   'P 1'
#
loop_
_entity.id
_entity.type
_entity.pdbx_description
1 polymer ?
#
loop_
_entity_poly.entity_id
_entity_poly.type
_entity_poly.pdbx_seq_one_letter_code
_entity_poly.pdbx_strand_id
1 'polypeptide(L)'
;MKRRVVVTGLGLVTPVGNTVGATWSALMNGQSGVDLITKFDTTKFSVKFGAEVKGFDPLNFVEKKEARKMGAFIHYSIAAADEAMKDSGLVVTEQISEQLGTYISSGIGDFWAIEREHSKLLNDGPHRVSPFFIPSAIVNLAAGQVSIRHKAKGPNSATATACSAGAHAIGDSFRLIERGDADVMICGGAESAITPMSVAGFAAMRALSTRNDDPPRASRPFERDRDGFVIGEGAGLMILEELEMARSRGARIYAEIAGYGMTGDAFHITMPDETGSGAIRVMLKALKDAGVEPELVDYINAHGTSTPYNDKFETLAIKKAFGGHAYKLAVSSTKSMTGHLLGAAGGIEGVFSVLAIHHNMLPPTINYVNPDPECDLDYVPNKPRARQVNFALSNSFGFGGTNASLLFKRYEE
;
A
#
# COMPACT_ATOMS: atom_id res chain seq x y z
N MET A 1 5.45 4.30 -30.36
CA MET A 1 5.00 3.25 -29.42
C MET A 1 5.09 3.82 -28.00
N LYS A 2 4.19 3.46 -27.11
CA LYS A 2 4.31 3.81 -25.69
C LYS A 2 5.51 3.08 -25.10
N ARG A 3 6.26 3.73 -24.22
CA ARG A 3 7.36 3.07 -23.45
C ARG A 3 6.76 2.03 -22.51
N ARG A 4 7.34 0.84 -22.49
CA ARG A 4 6.96 -0.21 -21.53
C ARG A 4 7.67 0.02 -20.19
N VAL A 5 7.01 -0.30 -19.10
CA VAL A 5 7.51 -0.04 -17.75
C VAL A 5 7.51 -1.33 -16.94
N VAL A 6 8.65 -1.64 -16.34
CA VAL A 6 8.87 -2.88 -15.61
C VAL A 6 9.26 -2.63 -14.16
N VAL A 7 9.01 -3.61 -13.31
CA VAL A 7 9.38 -3.62 -11.89
C VAL A 7 10.69 -4.39 -11.74
N THR A 8 11.73 -3.70 -11.28
CA THR A 8 13.08 -4.28 -11.14
C THR A 8 13.55 -4.42 -9.70
N GLY A 9 12.95 -3.70 -8.76
CA GLY A 9 13.29 -3.77 -7.35
C GLY A 9 12.09 -3.59 -6.44
N LEU A 10 12.12 -4.25 -5.28
CA LEU A 10 11.04 -4.27 -4.29
C LEU A 10 11.61 -3.99 -2.89
N GLY A 11 10.84 -3.28 -2.07
CA GLY A 11 11.19 -3.00 -0.68
C GLY A 11 9.98 -2.88 0.22
N LEU A 12 10.05 -3.46 1.42
CA LEU A 12 8.94 -3.55 2.36
C LEU A 12 9.39 -3.31 3.82
N VAL A 13 8.56 -2.57 4.53
CA VAL A 13 8.51 -2.54 6.00
C VAL A 13 7.05 -2.72 6.38
N THR A 14 6.70 -3.83 7.05
CA THR A 14 5.31 -4.19 7.36
C THR A 14 5.17 -4.74 8.78
N PRO A 15 3.95 -4.85 9.32
CA PRO A 15 3.71 -5.46 10.63
C PRO A 15 4.13 -6.94 10.74
N VAL A 16 4.34 -7.60 9.60
CA VAL A 16 4.70 -9.03 9.54
C VAL A 16 6.15 -9.27 9.08
N GLY A 17 6.90 -8.21 8.77
CA GLY A 17 8.31 -8.30 8.38
C GLY A 17 8.88 -6.97 7.89
N ASN A 18 10.18 -6.76 8.12
CA ASN A 18 10.89 -5.52 7.76
C ASN A 18 11.73 -5.67 6.48
N THR A 19 11.47 -6.71 5.71
CA THR A 19 12.05 -6.95 4.37
C THR A 19 11.03 -7.65 3.48
N VAL A 20 11.24 -7.63 2.17
CA VAL A 20 10.41 -8.35 1.19
C VAL A 20 10.37 -9.85 1.50
N GLY A 21 11.53 -10.47 1.73
CA GLY A 21 11.61 -11.91 2.01
C GLY A 21 10.90 -12.31 3.31
N ALA A 22 11.10 -11.57 4.40
CA ALA A 22 10.45 -11.84 5.68
C ALA A 22 8.93 -11.65 5.57
N THR A 23 8.49 -10.56 4.96
CA THR A 23 7.06 -10.27 4.76
C THR A 23 6.39 -11.34 3.91
N TRP A 24 6.98 -11.70 2.76
CA TRP A 24 6.40 -12.73 1.88
C TRP A 24 6.31 -14.09 2.57
N SER A 25 7.35 -14.49 3.32
CA SER A 25 7.31 -15.72 4.12
C SER A 25 6.18 -15.70 5.16
N ALA A 26 6.00 -14.58 5.86
CA ALA A 26 4.92 -14.43 6.84
C ALA A 26 3.52 -14.52 6.20
N LEU A 27 3.33 -13.90 5.02
CA LEU A 27 2.08 -13.99 4.25
C LEU A 27 1.79 -15.43 3.83
N MET A 28 2.79 -16.17 3.34
CA MET A 28 2.64 -17.57 2.93
C MET A 28 2.35 -18.49 4.13
N ASN A 29 2.72 -18.10 5.33
CA ASN A 29 2.39 -18.82 6.55
C ASN A 29 1.06 -18.37 7.21
N GLY A 30 0.35 -17.41 6.60
CA GLY A 30 -0.90 -16.86 7.15
C GLY A 30 -0.71 -16.16 8.50
N GLN A 31 0.44 -15.51 8.70
CA GLN A 31 0.78 -14.86 9.97
C GLN A 31 0.10 -13.50 10.09
N SER A 32 -0.62 -13.27 11.20
CA SER A 32 -1.18 -11.96 11.54
C SER A 32 -0.13 -11.07 12.18
N GLY A 33 -0.04 -9.81 11.73
CA GLY A 33 0.75 -8.75 12.36
C GLY A 33 -0.02 -7.97 13.42
N VAL A 34 -1.32 -8.26 13.60
CA VAL A 34 -2.20 -7.55 14.54
C VAL A 34 -1.96 -7.99 15.95
N ASP A 35 -1.80 -7.03 16.86
CA ASP A 35 -1.55 -7.24 18.30
C ASP A 35 -2.03 -6.03 19.10
N LEU A 36 -1.95 -6.09 20.42
CA LEU A 36 -2.20 -4.95 21.28
C LEU A 36 -1.24 -3.79 20.95
N ILE A 37 -1.74 -2.58 20.94
CA ILE A 37 -0.93 -1.37 20.73
C ILE A 37 0.03 -1.21 21.90
N THR A 38 1.31 -1.02 21.60
CA THR A 38 2.39 -0.83 22.58
C THR A 38 2.93 0.59 22.63
N LYS A 39 2.65 1.40 21.62
CA LYS A 39 3.20 2.76 21.46
C LYS A 39 2.64 3.80 22.44
N PHE A 40 1.45 3.55 22.99
CA PHE A 40 0.78 4.44 23.96
C PHE A 40 -0.22 3.68 24.84
N ASP A 41 -0.62 4.29 25.94
CA ASP A 41 -1.63 3.73 26.83
C ASP A 41 -3.02 3.74 26.20
N THR A 42 -3.57 2.54 25.98
CA THR A 42 -4.90 2.33 25.38
C THR A 42 -6.02 2.12 26.39
N THR A 43 -5.76 2.27 27.69
CA THR A 43 -6.74 1.97 28.78
C THR A 43 -8.08 2.68 28.57
N LYS A 44 -8.06 3.90 28.07
CA LYS A 44 -9.25 4.73 27.82
C LYS A 44 -9.84 4.59 26.41
N PHE A 45 -9.21 3.77 25.55
CA PHE A 45 -9.64 3.60 24.17
C PHE A 45 -10.61 2.44 24.01
N SER A 46 -11.60 2.59 23.12
CA SER A 46 -12.52 1.51 22.75
C SER A 46 -11.84 0.46 21.86
N VAL A 47 -10.79 0.83 21.14
CA VAL A 47 -9.94 -0.06 20.33
C VAL A 47 -8.53 -0.04 20.92
N LYS A 48 -7.98 -1.22 21.23
CA LYS A 48 -6.72 -1.37 21.95
C LYS A 48 -5.64 -2.09 21.15
N PHE A 49 -5.89 -2.37 19.88
CA PHE A 49 -5.02 -3.16 19.02
C PHE A 49 -4.83 -2.50 17.66
N GLY A 50 -3.77 -2.91 16.98
CA GLY A 50 -3.38 -2.45 15.66
C GLY A 50 -2.28 -3.34 15.09
N ALA A 51 -1.86 -3.08 13.87
CA ALA A 51 -0.77 -3.78 13.21
C ALA A 51 0.47 -2.88 13.19
N GLU A 52 1.20 -2.86 14.31
CA GLU A 52 2.45 -2.09 14.48
C GLU A 52 3.62 -2.76 13.73
N VAL A 53 4.52 -1.97 13.19
CA VAL A 53 5.83 -2.46 12.71
C VAL A 53 6.66 -2.89 13.92
N LYS A 54 7.12 -4.14 13.91
CA LYS A 54 7.82 -4.78 15.04
C LYS A 54 9.32 -4.90 14.74
N GLY A 55 10.16 -4.66 15.76
CA GLY A 55 11.61 -4.86 15.67
C GLY A 55 12.34 -3.95 14.67
N PHE A 56 11.76 -2.81 14.31
CA PHE A 56 12.37 -1.84 13.42
C PHE A 56 13.19 -0.83 14.21
N ASP A 57 14.48 -0.69 13.87
CA ASP A 57 15.34 0.36 14.41
C ASP A 57 15.77 1.29 13.27
N PRO A 58 15.33 2.56 13.28
CA PRO A 58 15.73 3.53 12.26
C PRO A 58 17.25 3.80 12.23
N LEU A 59 17.97 3.53 13.32
CA LEU A 59 19.42 3.74 13.39
C LEU A 59 20.22 2.78 12.52
N ASN A 60 19.60 1.70 12.02
CA ASN A 60 20.21 0.83 11.01
C ASN A 60 20.27 1.48 9.62
N PHE A 61 19.52 2.58 9.40
CA PHE A 61 19.36 3.23 8.10
C PHE A 61 19.81 4.68 8.10
N VAL A 62 19.65 5.39 9.22
CA VAL A 62 19.97 6.82 9.35
C VAL A 62 20.69 7.10 10.65
N GLU A 63 21.56 8.12 10.65
CA GLU A 63 22.24 8.56 11.86
C GLU A 63 21.24 9.10 12.91
N LYS A 64 21.53 8.91 14.20
CA LYS A 64 20.67 9.32 15.33
C LYS A 64 20.25 10.79 15.29
N LYS A 65 21.13 11.69 14.82
CA LYS A 65 20.84 13.11 14.71
C LYS A 65 19.79 13.38 13.62
N GLU A 66 19.89 12.69 12.50
CA GLU A 66 18.97 12.82 11.38
C GLU A 66 17.62 12.13 11.67
N ALA A 67 17.63 10.95 12.27
CA ALA A 67 16.40 10.24 12.66
C ALA A 67 15.45 11.10 13.52
N ARG A 68 15.99 11.95 14.40
CA ARG A 68 15.19 12.86 15.25
C ARG A 68 14.46 13.97 14.49
N LYS A 69 14.82 14.22 13.24
CA LYS A 69 14.23 15.25 12.38
C LYS A 69 13.11 14.72 11.49
N MET A 70 12.84 13.44 11.52
CA MET A 70 11.95 12.74 10.60
C MET A 70 10.84 12.01 11.36
N GLY A 71 9.66 11.94 10.76
CA GLY A 71 8.57 11.07 11.22
C GLY A 71 8.82 9.59 10.89
N ALA A 72 8.14 8.70 11.59
CA ALA A 72 8.36 7.26 11.41
C ALA A 72 8.03 6.78 9.99
N PHE A 73 7.03 7.35 9.32
CA PHE A 73 6.72 7.01 7.91
C PHE A 73 7.89 7.31 6.97
N ILE A 74 8.71 8.35 7.27
CA ILE A 74 9.93 8.67 6.51
C ILE A 74 11.00 7.60 6.76
N HIS A 75 11.16 7.15 8.02
CA HIS A 75 12.11 6.07 8.34
C HIS A 75 11.75 4.77 7.60
N TYR A 76 10.46 4.40 7.58
CA TYR A 76 9.98 3.23 6.84
C TYR A 76 10.22 3.39 5.34
N SER A 77 10.00 4.60 4.79
CA SER A 77 10.27 4.89 3.37
C SER A 77 11.75 4.74 3.02
N ILE A 78 12.65 5.24 3.86
CA ILE A 78 14.10 5.13 3.65
C ILE A 78 14.52 3.66 3.65
N ALA A 79 14.06 2.87 4.63
CA ALA A 79 14.40 1.46 4.72
C ALA A 79 13.88 0.65 3.52
N ALA A 80 12.63 0.86 3.12
CA ALA A 80 12.04 0.21 1.96
C ALA A 80 12.72 0.66 0.64
N ALA A 81 13.09 1.95 0.51
CA ALA A 81 13.81 2.44 -0.66
C ALA A 81 15.22 1.84 -0.76
N ASP A 82 15.95 1.73 0.36
CA ASP A 82 17.28 1.09 0.38
C ASP A 82 17.19 -0.37 -0.06
N GLU A 83 16.20 -1.12 0.43
CA GLU A 83 15.96 -2.50 0.01
C GLU A 83 15.63 -2.57 -1.49
N ALA A 84 14.70 -1.75 -1.98
CA ALA A 84 14.27 -1.75 -3.38
C ALA A 84 15.40 -1.37 -4.32
N MET A 85 16.21 -0.37 -3.99
CA MET A 85 17.36 0.05 -4.78
C MET A 85 18.45 -1.03 -4.80
N LYS A 86 18.73 -1.66 -3.66
CA LYS A 86 19.66 -2.78 -3.58
C LYS A 86 19.19 -3.97 -4.41
N ASP A 87 17.90 -4.28 -4.32
CA ASP A 87 17.26 -5.39 -5.02
C ASP A 87 17.27 -5.19 -6.54
N SER A 88 17.04 -3.94 -7.00
CA SER A 88 17.11 -3.59 -8.42
C SER A 88 18.51 -3.69 -9.01
N GLY A 89 19.55 -3.61 -8.19
CA GLY A 89 20.94 -3.54 -8.63
C GLY A 89 21.27 -2.27 -9.43
N LEU A 90 20.40 -1.24 -9.40
CA LEU A 90 20.62 0.01 -10.12
C LEU A 90 21.78 0.81 -9.49
N VAL A 91 22.77 1.14 -10.31
CA VAL A 91 23.88 2.03 -9.93
C VAL A 91 23.55 3.45 -10.41
N VAL A 92 23.37 4.37 -9.45
CA VAL A 92 23.03 5.76 -9.78
C VAL A 92 24.28 6.51 -10.21
N THR A 93 24.44 6.70 -11.52
CA THR A 93 25.41 7.60 -12.15
C THR A 93 24.85 9.02 -12.18
N GLU A 94 25.68 10.01 -12.57
CA GLU A 94 25.19 11.39 -12.73
C GLU A 94 24.09 11.49 -13.76
N GLN A 95 24.20 10.80 -14.90
CA GLN A 95 23.20 10.76 -15.96
C GLN A 95 21.90 10.10 -15.48
N ILE A 96 21.97 8.96 -14.78
CA ILE A 96 20.81 8.27 -14.22
C ILE A 96 20.15 9.14 -13.14
N SER A 97 20.92 9.84 -12.33
CA SER A 97 20.45 10.75 -11.28
C SER A 97 19.39 11.76 -11.80
N GLU A 98 19.58 12.32 -12.98
CA GLU A 98 18.65 13.29 -13.57
C GLU A 98 17.35 12.66 -14.12
N GLN A 99 17.40 11.37 -14.43
CA GLN A 99 16.27 10.57 -14.92
C GLN A 99 15.63 9.68 -13.84
N LEU A 100 16.18 9.67 -12.63
CA LEU A 100 15.66 8.96 -11.47
C LEU A 100 14.77 9.89 -10.65
N GLY A 101 13.49 9.57 -10.56
CA GLY A 101 12.53 10.31 -9.75
C GLY A 101 12.09 9.56 -8.50
N THR A 102 11.36 10.26 -7.63
CA THR A 102 10.73 9.71 -6.43
C THR A 102 9.27 10.13 -6.35
N TYR A 103 8.38 9.16 -6.09
CA TYR A 103 6.97 9.44 -5.86
C TYR A 103 6.46 8.57 -4.72
N ILE A 104 6.58 9.05 -3.49
CA ILE A 104 6.22 8.31 -2.28
C ILE A 104 5.15 9.07 -1.54
N SER A 105 4.01 8.42 -1.36
CA SER A 105 2.79 9.01 -0.83
C SER A 105 2.47 8.51 0.58
N SER A 106 1.70 9.30 1.32
CA SER A 106 1.14 8.97 2.62
C SER A 106 -0.29 9.53 2.68
N GLY A 107 -1.17 8.90 3.43
CA GLY A 107 -2.54 9.40 3.61
C GLY A 107 -2.59 10.63 4.49
N ILE A 108 -1.80 10.66 5.57
CA ILE A 108 -1.90 11.68 6.62
C ILE A 108 -0.55 12.22 7.14
N GLY A 109 0.58 11.66 6.70
CA GLY A 109 1.90 12.05 7.21
C GLY A 109 2.14 11.62 8.66
N ASP A 110 2.83 12.45 9.48
CA ASP A 110 3.17 12.08 10.85
C ASP A 110 2.26 12.75 11.90
N PHE A 111 1.21 12.07 12.32
CA PHE A 111 0.35 12.54 13.40
C PHE A 111 1.07 12.58 14.78
N TRP A 112 2.06 11.72 15.02
CA TRP A 112 2.87 11.78 16.24
C TRP A 112 3.59 13.11 16.38
N ALA A 113 4.18 13.62 15.28
CA ALA A 113 4.81 14.92 15.29
C ALA A 113 3.78 16.02 15.57
N ILE A 114 2.60 15.98 14.96
CA ILE A 114 1.54 16.96 15.16
C ILE A 114 1.08 16.94 16.63
N GLU A 115 0.74 15.79 17.19
CA GLU A 115 0.27 15.64 18.57
C GLU A 115 1.31 16.13 19.58
N ARG A 116 2.57 15.70 19.40
CA ARG A 116 3.68 16.08 20.28
C ARG A 116 3.96 17.56 20.25
N GLU A 117 4.08 18.16 19.08
CA GLU A 117 4.43 19.56 18.95
C GLU A 117 3.24 20.48 19.32
N HIS A 118 2.00 20.05 19.09
CA HIS A 118 0.82 20.74 19.58
C HIS A 118 0.77 20.75 21.12
N SER A 119 1.07 19.62 21.76
CA SER A 119 1.15 19.56 23.23
C SER A 119 2.21 20.50 23.79
N LYS A 120 3.40 20.59 23.16
CA LYS A 120 4.43 21.57 23.55
C LYS A 120 3.97 23.01 23.36
N LEU A 121 3.29 23.31 22.25
CA LEU A 121 2.75 24.64 21.99
C LEU A 121 1.81 25.10 23.12
N LEU A 122 0.92 24.21 23.56
CA LEU A 122 -0.07 24.52 24.59
C LEU A 122 0.55 24.63 25.99
N ASN A 123 1.48 23.75 26.33
CA ASN A 123 2.04 23.67 27.69
C ASN A 123 3.25 24.58 27.87
N ASP A 124 4.10 24.75 26.87
CA ASP A 124 5.41 25.38 26.99
C ASP A 124 5.58 26.62 26.09
N GLY A 125 4.60 26.94 25.25
CA GLY A 125 4.57 28.07 24.34
C GLY A 125 5.30 27.87 23.00
N PRO A 126 5.18 28.84 22.06
CA PRO A 126 5.63 28.70 20.68
C PRO A 126 7.14 28.51 20.52
N HIS A 127 7.94 28.98 21.45
CA HIS A 127 9.40 28.86 21.42
C HIS A 127 9.92 27.43 21.66
N ARG A 128 9.05 26.53 22.11
CA ARG A 128 9.37 25.10 22.36
C ARG A 128 9.03 24.19 21.23
N VAL A 129 8.30 24.65 20.22
CA VAL A 129 7.99 23.90 19.01
C VAL A 129 9.29 23.63 18.24
N SER A 130 9.47 22.40 17.79
CA SER A 130 10.67 21.97 17.07
C SER A 130 10.79 22.68 15.70
N PRO A 131 11.98 23.18 15.31
CA PRO A 131 12.21 23.69 13.95
C PRO A 131 12.07 22.59 12.89
N PHE A 132 12.10 21.31 13.28
CA PHE A 132 11.91 20.16 12.41
C PHE A 132 10.46 19.66 12.38
N PHE A 133 9.53 20.34 13.06
CA PHE A 133 8.13 19.91 13.10
C PHE A 133 7.54 19.77 11.69
N ILE A 134 7.59 20.83 10.90
CA ILE A 134 7.03 20.79 9.54
C ILE A 134 7.74 19.74 8.65
N PRO A 135 9.09 19.72 8.57
CA PRO A 135 9.77 18.68 7.80
C PRO A 135 9.52 17.24 8.26
N SER A 136 9.18 17.00 9.53
CA SER A 136 8.87 15.65 10.00
C SER A 136 7.43 15.21 9.69
N ALA A 137 6.51 16.16 9.50
CA ALA A 137 5.07 15.88 9.46
C ALA A 137 4.48 15.83 8.04
N ILE A 138 4.94 16.65 7.09
CA ILE A 138 4.29 16.79 5.80
C ILE A 138 4.57 15.61 4.86
N VAL A 139 3.53 15.21 4.11
CA VAL A 139 3.47 13.99 3.32
C VAL A 139 4.63 13.83 2.32
N ASN A 140 4.99 14.90 1.62
CA ASN A 140 6.01 14.87 0.56
C ASN A 140 7.45 14.66 1.05
N LEU A 141 7.70 14.72 2.36
CA LEU A 141 9.07 14.58 2.89
C LEU A 141 9.58 13.14 2.86
N ALA A 142 8.69 12.14 2.75
CA ALA A 142 9.11 10.77 2.46
C ALA A 142 9.83 10.71 1.10
N ALA A 143 9.20 11.23 0.04
CA ALA A 143 9.81 11.33 -1.29
C ALA A 143 11.07 12.22 -1.28
N GLY A 144 11.01 13.37 -0.58
CA GLY A 144 12.14 14.30 -0.46
C GLY A 144 13.37 13.68 0.20
N GLN A 145 13.22 12.95 1.31
CA GLN A 145 14.35 12.31 2.00
C GLN A 145 14.93 11.13 1.21
N VAL A 146 14.09 10.33 0.55
CA VAL A 146 14.53 9.27 -0.34
C VAL A 146 15.27 9.84 -1.56
N SER A 147 14.77 10.94 -2.14
CA SER A 147 15.43 11.66 -3.24
C SER A 147 16.85 12.11 -2.87
N ILE A 148 17.01 12.76 -1.70
CA ILE A 148 18.32 13.20 -1.19
C ILE A 148 19.25 12.00 -1.01
N ARG A 149 18.77 10.91 -0.39
CA ARG A 149 19.54 9.71 -0.09
C ARG A 149 20.09 9.01 -1.34
N HIS A 150 19.24 8.86 -2.36
CA HIS A 150 19.57 8.16 -3.59
C HIS A 150 20.00 9.09 -4.73
N LYS A 151 20.17 10.39 -4.44
CA LYS A 151 20.57 11.42 -5.43
C LYS A 151 19.62 11.46 -6.64
N ALA A 152 18.34 11.22 -6.40
CA ALA A 152 17.30 11.26 -7.42
C ALA A 152 16.92 12.71 -7.73
N LYS A 153 17.32 13.21 -8.90
CA LYS A 153 17.11 14.60 -9.34
C LYS A 153 15.97 14.74 -10.36
N GLY A 154 15.37 13.64 -10.78
CA GLY A 154 14.19 13.61 -11.64
C GLY A 154 12.92 14.08 -10.91
N PRO A 155 11.72 13.77 -11.42
CA PRO A 155 10.47 14.17 -10.79
C PRO A 155 10.39 13.75 -9.31
N ASN A 156 10.01 14.67 -8.41
CA ASN A 156 9.86 14.42 -6.99
C ASN A 156 8.47 14.88 -6.55
N SER A 157 7.61 13.96 -6.15
CA SER A 157 6.22 14.25 -5.84
C SER A 157 5.64 13.32 -4.76
N ALA A 158 4.47 13.68 -4.26
CA ALA A 158 3.65 12.87 -3.38
C ALA A 158 2.18 13.24 -3.56
N THR A 159 1.28 12.28 -3.43
CA THR A 159 -0.16 12.53 -3.39
C THR A 159 -0.74 12.13 -2.03
N ALA A 160 -1.76 12.84 -1.59
CA ALA A 160 -2.50 12.59 -0.36
C ALA A 160 -3.95 12.22 -0.69
N THR A 161 -4.15 10.99 -1.20
CA THR A 161 -5.45 10.46 -1.61
C THR A 161 -5.92 9.32 -0.70
N ALA A 162 -5.75 9.54 0.61
CA ALA A 162 -6.14 8.61 1.66
C ALA A 162 -5.60 7.19 1.40
N CYS A 163 -6.46 6.16 1.47
CA CYS A 163 -6.05 4.76 1.32
C CYS A 163 -5.56 4.39 -0.09
N SER A 164 -5.78 5.24 -1.10
CA SER A 164 -5.30 5.02 -2.46
C SER A 164 -3.98 5.70 -2.78
N ALA A 165 -3.39 6.42 -1.82
CA ALA A 165 -2.22 7.26 -2.05
C ALA A 165 -1.02 6.49 -2.64
N GLY A 166 -0.68 5.33 -2.08
CA GLY A 166 0.42 4.49 -2.57
C GLY A 166 0.17 3.91 -3.97
N ALA A 167 -1.07 3.52 -4.26
CA ALA A 167 -1.45 3.04 -5.60
C ALA A 167 -1.40 4.16 -6.64
N HIS A 168 -1.87 5.37 -6.29
CA HIS A 168 -1.74 6.54 -7.17
C HIS A 168 -0.26 6.88 -7.43
N ALA A 169 0.59 6.83 -6.40
CA ALA A 169 2.02 7.09 -6.57
C ALA A 169 2.69 6.12 -7.57
N ILE A 170 2.35 4.84 -7.52
CA ILE A 170 2.83 3.83 -8.47
C ILE A 170 2.28 4.12 -9.88
N GLY A 171 0.97 4.34 -9.99
CA GLY A 171 0.33 4.61 -11.27
C GLY A 171 0.80 5.90 -11.94
N ASP A 172 0.97 6.98 -11.17
CA ASP A 172 1.50 8.25 -11.68
C ASP A 172 2.98 8.11 -12.09
N SER A 173 3.78 7.36 -11.33
CA SER A 173 5.17 7.03 -11.70
C SER A 173 5.23 6.24 -13.01
N PHE A 174 4.33 5.27 -13.19
CA PHE A 174 4.18 4.57 -14.46
C PHE A 174 3.93 5.56 -15.61
N ARG A 175 3.03 6.55 -15.43
CA ARG A 175 2.76 7.57 -16.45
C ARG A 175 3.96 8.48 -16.73
N LEU A 176 4.73 8.85 -15.71
CA LEU A 176 5.93 9.66 -15.87
C LEU A 176 6.96 8.94 -16.77
N ILE A 177 7.17 7.63 -16.53
CA ILE A 177 8.09 6.85 -17.36
C ILE A 177 7.51 6.64 -18.79
N GLU A 178 6.22 6.29 -18.89
CA GLU A 178 5.56 6.08 -20.19
C GLU A 178 5.66 7.29 -21.11
N ARG A 179 5.58 8.50 -20.54
CA ARG A 179 5.71 9.79 -21.27
C ARG A 179 7.15 10.21 -21.56
N GLY A 180 8.13 9.62 -20.85
CA GLY A 180 9.54 9.98 -20.97
C GLY A 180 9.98 11.14 -20.06
N ASP A 181 9.20 11.47 -19.02
CA ASP A 181 9.55 12.48 -18.03
C ASP A 181 10.61 11.94 -17.04
N ALA A 182 10.74 10.62 -16.93
CA ALA A 182 11.76 9.89 -16.18
C ALA A 182 12.04 8.53 -16.85
N ASP A 183 13.19 7.95 -16.57
CA ASP A 183 13.53 6.57 -16.96
C ASP A 183 13.35 5.59 -15.79
N VAL A 184 13.50 6.07 -14.56
CA VAL A 184 13.39 5.28 -13.33
C VAL A 184 12.60 6.06 -12.28
N MET A 185 11.74 5.37 -11.54
CA MET A 185 11.00 5.93 -10.40
C MET A 185 11.11 5.03 -9.18
N ILE A 186 11.45 5.61 -8.02
CA ILE A 186 11.26 5.00 -6.70
C ILE A 186 9.86 5.40 -6.24
N CYS A 187 8.92 4.47 -6.17
CA CYS A 187 7.53 4.82 -5.95
C CYS A 187 6.78 3.86 -5.02
N GLY A 188 5.69 4.35 -4.44
CA GLY A 188 4.82 3.60 -3.56
C GLY A 188 4.27 4.45 -2.42
N GLY A 189 4.08 3.84 -1.25
CA GLY A 189 3.47 4.53 -0.11
C GLY A 189 4.08 4.15 1.23
N ALA A 190 3.97 5.07 2.19
CA ALA A 190 4.39 4.87 3.57
C ALA A 190 3.40 5.52 4.54
N GLU A 191 3.21 4.92 5.71
CA GLU A 191 2.29 5.42 6.73
C GLU A 191 2.77 5.07 8.14
N SER A 192 2.53 5.96 9.11
CA SER A 192 2.79 5.71 10.54
C SER A 192 1.63 6.22 11.41
N ALA A 193 0.44 5.68 11.12
CA ALA A 193 -0.82 6.23 11.63
C ALA A 193 -1.30 5.62 12.96
N ILE A 194 -0.54 4.74 13.62
CA ILE A 194 -0.94 4.19 14.93
C ILE A 194 -0.55 5.18 16.03
N THR A 195 -1.39 6.20 16.22
CA THR A 195 -1.24 7.28 17.20
C THR A 195 -2.51 7.44 18.02
N PRO A 196 -2.46 8.07 19.21
CA PRO A 196 -3.66 8.35 20.01
C PRO A 196 -4.76 9.05 19.22
N MET A 197 -4.44 10.11 18.48
CA MET A 197 -5.43 10.88 17.74
C MET A 197 -6.00 10.12 16.55
N SER A 198 -5.18 9.37 15.81
CA SER A 198 -5.66 8.56 14.70
C SER A 198 -6.60 7.45 15.17
N VAL A 199 -6.20 6.69 16.20
CA VAL A 199 -7.04 5.62 16.74
C VAL A 199 -8.34 6.18 17.31
N ALA A 200 -8.29 7.29 18.05
CA ALA A 200 -9.50 7.95 18.57
C ALA A 200 -10.40 8.46 17.43
N GLY A 201 -9.83 9.07 16.39
CA GLY A 201 -10.57 9.61 15.26
C GLY A 201 -11.29 8.51 14.46
N PHE A 202 -10.59 7.44 14.08
CA PHE A 202 -11.20 6.32 13.37
C PHE A 202 -12.20 5.54 14.23
N ALA A 203 -11.95 5.41 15.55
CA ALA A 203 -12.90 4.81 16.49
C ALA A 203 -14.18 5.65 16.62
N ALA A 204 -14.05 6.99 16.68
CA ALA A 204 -15.21 7.89 16.71
C ALA A 204 -16.09 7.77 15.45
N MET A 205 -15.49 7.48 14.30
CA MET A 205 -16.18 7.18 13.04
C MET A 205 -16.80 5.77 13.00
N ARG A 206 -16.54 4.91 14.02
CA ARG A 206 -16.92 3.50 14.05
C ARG A 206 -16.38 2.72 12.84
N ALA A 207 -15.18 3.09 12.36
CA ALA A 207 -14.55 2.47 11.21
C ALA A 207 -13.63 1.31 11.60
N LEU A 208 -13.15 1.28 12.86
CA LEU A 208 -12.27 0.25 13.38
C LEU A 208 -13.04 -0.94 13.96
N SER A 209 -12.47 -2.14 13.80
CA SER A 209 -12.92 -3.32 14.54
C SER A 209 -12.76 -3.10 16.04
N THR A 210 -13.72 -3.60 16.81
CA THR A 210 -13.73 -3.52 18.29
C THR A 210 -13.44 -4.84 18.97
N ARG A 211 -12.93 -5.82 18.24
CA ARG A 211 -12.65 -7.19 18.70
C ARG A 211 -11.39 -7.25 19.58
N ASN A 212 -11.42 -6.56 20.73
CA ASN A 212 -10.31 -6.48 21.68
C ASN A 212 -9.99 -7.82 22.37
N ASP A 213 -10.90 -8.76 22.37
CA ASP A 213 -10.77 -10.11 22.94
C ASP A 213 -9.93 -11.06 22.08
N ASP A 214 -9.83 -10.78 20.77
CA ASP A 214 -9.04 -11.62 19.84
C ASP A 214 -8.43 -10.76 18.72
N PRO A 215 -7.45 -9.87 19.03
CA PRO A 215 -6.86 -8.96 18.07
C PRO A 215 -6.31 -9.62 16.80
N PRO A 216 -5.59 -10.78 16.85
CA PRO A 216 -5.06 -11.41 15.64
C PRO A 216 -6.14 -11.86 14.65
N ARG A 217 -7.39 -12.02 15.11
CA ARG A 217 -8.54 -12.38 14.26
C ARG A 217 -9.50 -11.23 13.99
N ALA A 218 -9.15 -10.01 14.32
CA ALA A 218 -10.02 -8.85 14.13
C ALA A 218 -10.16 -8.48 12.63
N SER A 219 -9.07 -8.49 11.86
CA SER A 219 -9.13 -8.26 10.42
C SER A 219 -9.57 -9.54 9.70
N ARG A 220 -10.78 -9.54 9.14
CA ARG A 220 -11.43 -10.69 8.49
C ARG A 220 -12.19 -10.30 7.22
N PRO A 221 -11.48 -9.85 6.18
CA PRO A 221 -12.11 -9.40 4.95
C PRO A 221 -13.05 -10.45 4.34
N PHE A 222 -14.21 -9.99 3.83
CA PHE A 222 -15.24 -10.81 3.17
C PHE A 222 -15.94 -11.84 4.05
N GLU A 223 -15.57 -11.95 5.31
CA GLU A 223 -16.17 -12.85 6.29
C GLU A 223 -17.41 -12.19 6.93
N ARG A 224 -18.42 -13.00 7.28
CA ARG A 224 -19.74 -12.52 7.71
C ARG A 224 -19.70 -11.64 8.97
N ASP A 225 -18.84 -11.99 9.93
CA ASP A 225 -18.80 -11.34 11.24
C ASP A 225 -17.73 -10.21 11.30
N ARG A 226 -17.33 -9.64 10.13
CA ARG A 226 -16.45 -8.48 10.05
C ARG A 226 -17.13 -7.24 10.61
N ASP A 227 -16.41 -6.45 11.39
CA ASP A 227 -16.95 -5.31 12.13
C ASP A 227 -16.20 -4.00 11.94
N GLY A 228 -15.15 -3.97 11.12
CA GLY A 228 -14.33 -2.79 10.88
C GLY A 228 -12.90 -3.15 10.46
N PHE A 229 -12.13 -2.17 10.02
CA PHE A 229 -10.75 -2.40 9.67
C PHE A 229 -9.83 -2.40 10.91
N VAL A 230 -8.65 -2.97 10.78
CA VAL A 230 -7.56 -2.86 11.76
C VAL A 230 -6.53 -1.89 11.20
N ILE A 231 -6.21 -0.83 11.94
CA ILE A 231 -5.20 0.14 11.54
C ILE A 231 -3.81 -0.49 11.53
N GLY A 232 -3.03 -0.23 10.47
CA GLY A 232 -1.65 -0.69 10.31
C GLY A 232 -0.70 0.45 9.93
N GLU A 233 0.59 0.13 9.89
CA GLU A 233 1.65 1.06 9.50
C GLU A 233 2.77 0.35 8.75
N GLY A 234 3.61 1.11 8.03
CA GLY A 234 4.74 0.58 7.27
C GLY A 234 4.99 1.32 5.97
N ALA A 235 5.72 0.67 5.07
CA ALA A 235 6.00 1.17 3.72
C ALA A 235 6.09 0.02 2.71
N GLY A 236 5.64 0.29 1.47
CA GLY A 236 5.87 -0.58 0.32
C GLY A 236 6.30 0.25 -0.86
N LEU A 237 7.50 -0.01 -1.35
CA LEU A 237 8.10 0.71 -2.46
C LEU A 237 8.57 -0.26 -3.54
N MET A 238 8.58 0.23 -4.77
CA MET A 238 9.14 -0.48 -5.91
C MET A 238 9.96 0.45 -6.79
N ILE A 239 10.87 -0.15 -7.55
CA ILE A 239 11.61 0.52 -8.62
C ILE A 239 10.90 0.20 -9.91
N LEU A 240 10.36 1.23 -10.55
CA LEU A 240 9.87 1.16 -11.92
C LEU A 240 10.95 1.65 -12.87
N GLU A 241 11.18 0.92 -13.95
CA GLU A 241 12.15 1.27 -14.99
C GLU A 241 11.53 1.19 -16.38
N GLU A 242 12.03 2.01 -17.28
CA GLU A 242 11.80 1.84 -18.70
C GLU A 242 12.41 0.50 -19.17
N LEU A 243 11.67 -0.26 -19.96
CA LEU A 243 12.01 -1.64 -20.30
C LEU A 243 13.38 -1.77 -20.98
N GLU A 244 13.68 -0.94 -22.00
CA GLU A 244 14.93 -1.09 -22.74
C GLU A 244 16.14 -0.67 -21.90
N MET A 245 15.97 0.29 -21.00
CA MET A 245 16.98 0.60 -19.98
C MET A 245 17.22 -0.59 -19.04
N ALA A 246 16.16 -1.18 -18.50
CA ALA A 246 16.27 -2.37 -17.63
C ALA A 246 16.98 -3.54 -18.33
N ARG A 247 16.62 -3.81 -19.59
CA ARG A 247 17.24 -4.86 -20.42
C ARG A 247 18.70 -4.59 -20.70
N SER A 248 19.06 -3.35 -21.07
CA SER A 248 20.42 -2.98 -21.45
C SER A 248 21.42 -3.17 -20.31
N ARG A 249 20.98 -3.06 -19.05
CA ARG A 249 21.82 -3.30 -17.87
C ARG A 249 21.69 -4.73 -17.29
N GLY A 250 20.90 -5.61 -17.92
CA GLY A 250 20.68 -6.97 -17.46
C GLY A 250 19.90 -7.05 -16.14
N ALA A 251 18.98 -6.14 -15.91
CA ALA A 251 18.15 -6.13 -14.70
C ALA A 251 17.28 -7.37 -14.60
N ARG A 252 17.11 -7.88 -13.37
CA ARG A 252 16.01 -8.79 -13.09
C ARG A 252 14.70 -8.04 -13.22
N ILE A 253 13.75 -8.59 -13.96
CA ILE A 253 12.40 -8.06 -14.11
C ILE A 253 11.41 -8.98 -13.39
N TYR A 254 10.70 -8.44 -12.41
CA TYR A 254 9.68 -9.17 -11.65
C TYR A 254 8.36 -9.29 -12.41
N ALA A 255 7.91 -8.18 -12.96
CA ALA A 255 6.67 -8.04 -13.70
C ALA A 255 6.71 -6.75 -14.53
N GLU A 256 5.74 -6.56 -15.40
CA GLU A 256 5.47 -5.30 -16.11
C GLU A 256 4.21 -4.66 -15.51
N ILE A 257 4.22 -3.35 -15.26
CA ILE A 257 3.00 -2.61 -15.01
C ILE A 257 2.38 -2.27 -16.36
N ALA A 258 1.19 -2.83 -16.60
CA ALA A 258 0.54 -2.79 -17.91
C ALA A 258 -0.58 -1.76 -17.99
N GLY A 259 -1.24 -1.46 -16.87
CA GLY A 259 -2.36 -0.53 -16.87
C GLY A 259 -2.62 0.13 -15.54
N TYR A 260 -3.19 1.31 -15.60
CA TYR A 260 -3.56 2.13 -14.46
C TYR A 260 -4.92 2.79 -14.66
N GLY A 261 -5.84 2.56 -13.73
CA GLY A 261 -7.14 3.19 -13.66
C GLY A 261 -7.24 4.18 -12.51
N MET A 262 -7.90 5.31 -12.75
CA MET A 262 -8.26 6.31 -11.75
C MET A 262 -9.72 6.71 -11.89
N THR A 263 -10.48 6.78 -10.79
CA THR A 263 -11.86 7.30 -10.77
C THR A 263 -12.18 8.00 -9.46
N GLY A 264 -13.23 8.81 -9.48
CA GLY A 264 -13.87 9.33 -8.28
C GLY A 264 -15.29 8.80 -8.17
N ASP A 265 -15.78 8.56 -6.93
CA ASP A 265 -17.15 8.12 -6.66
C ASP A 265 -18.15 9.27 -6.79
N ALA A 266 -17.76 10.47 -6.37
CA ALA A 266 -18.63 11.66 -6.31
C ALA A 266 -19.95 11.37 -5.54
N PHE A 267 -19.85 10.61 -4.44
CA PHE A 267 -21.01 10.12 -3.68
C PHE A 267 -21.00 10.61 -2.22
N HIS A 268 -20.01 10.19 -1.42
CA HIS A 268 -19.93 10.52 0.00
C HIS A 268 -18.47 10.60 0.45
N ILE A 269 -18.18 11.34 1.54
CA ILE A 269 -16.79 11.57 1.99
C ILE A 269 -16.11 10.31 2.53
N THR A 270 -16.85 9.33 3.07
CA THR A 270 -16.29 8.11 3.68
C THR A 270 -16.99 6.83 3.27
N MET A 271 -18.26 6.89 2.85
CA MET A 271 -19.00 5.70 2.41
C MET A 271 -18.74 5.42 0.93
N PRO A 272 -18.47 4.16 0.56
CA PRO A 272 -18.42 3.78 -0.85
C PRO A 272 -19.83 3.91 -1.48
N ASP A 273 -19.85 4.13 -2.79
CA ASP A 273 -21.09 4.09 -3.59
C ASP A 273 -21.68 2.67 -3.54
N GLU A 274 -22.90 2.55 -3.08
CA GLU A 274 -23.62 1.27 -2.92
C GLU A 274 -23.78 0.50 -4.23
N THR A 275 -23.74 1.19 -5.37
CA THR A 275 -23.77 0.55 -6.70
C THR A 275 -22.42 -0.04 -7.12
N GLY A 276 -21.33 0.34 -6.41
CA GLY A 276 -19.94 0.01 -6.74
C GLY A 276 -19.43 0.71 -8.00
N SER A 277 -20.14 1.75 -8.49
CA SER A 277 -19.83 2.39 -9.79
C SER A 277 -18.38 2.86 -9.91
N GLY A 278 -17.83 3.52 -8.89
CA GLY A 278 -16.44 3.98 -8.90
C GLY A 278 -15.44 2.82 -9.01
N ALA A 279 -15.66 1.77 -8.20
CA ALA A 279 -14.84 0.57 -8.21
C ALA A 279 -14.93 -0.21 -9.53
N ILE A 280 -16.13 -0.33 -10.12
CA ILE A 280 -16.30 -0.95 -11.45
C ILE A 280 -15.50 -0.17 -12.50
N ARG A 281 -15.72 1.15 -12.56
CA ARG A 281 -15.08 2.02 -13.56
C ARG A 281 -13.57 2.02 -13.45
N VAL A 282 -13.02 1.98 -12.24
CA VAL A 282 -11.56 2.01 -12.05
C VAL A 282 -10.89 0.72 -12.53
N MET A 283 -11.47 -0.45 -12.22
CA MET A 283 -10.99 -1.74 -12.72
C MET A 283 -11.05 -1.80 -14.25
N LEU A 284 -12.20 -1.45 -14.84
CA LEU A 284 -12.36 -1.43 -16.30
C LEU A 284 -11.42 -0.43 -16.98
N LYS A 285 -11.12 0.73 -16.34
CA LYS A 285 -10.13 1.67 -16.87
C LYS A 285 -8.72 1.11 -16.88
N ALA A 286 -8.31 0.40 -15.82
CA ALA A 286 -6.99 -0.24 -15.79
C ALA A 286 -6.85 -1.32 -16.88
N LEU A 287 -7.88 -2.14 -17.07
CA LEU A 287 -7.94 -3.14 -18.15
C LEU A 287 -7.90 -2.50 -19.55
N LYS A 288 -8.73 -1.47 -19.77
CA LYS A 288 -8.75 -0.73 -21.04
C LYS A 288 -7.40 -0.07 -21.35
N ASP A 289 -6.74 0.51 -20.35
CA ASP A 289 -5.44 1.14 -20.49
C ASP A 289 -4.36 0.13 -20.92
N ALA A 290 -4.42 -1.08 -20.37
CA ALA A 290 -3.55 -2.18 -20.72
C ALA A 290 -3.91 -2.89 -22.04
N GLY A 291 -5.11 -2.66 -22.58
CA GLY A 291 -5.64 -3.43 -23.72
C GLY A 291 -5.86 -4.91 -23.38
N VAL A 292 -6.27 -5.19 -22.13
CA VAL A 292 -6.45 -6.56 -21.60
C VAL A 292 -7.93 -6.82 -21.36
N GLU A 293 -8.41 -7.97 -21.85
CA GLU A 293 -9.77 -8.41 -21.60
C GLU A 293 -9.94 -8.93 -20.16
N PRO A 294 -11.11 -8.72 -19.53
CA PRO A 294 -11.34 -9.14 -18.14
C PRO A 294 -11.07 -10.62 -17.88
N GLU A 295 -11.30 -11.48 -18.85
CA GLU A 295 -11.14 -12.94 -18.77
C GLU A 295 -9.69 -13.39 -18.62
N LEU A 296 -8.72 -12.51 -18.87
CA LEU A 296 -7.29 -12.81 -18.73
C LEU A 296 -6.76 -12.56 -17.31
N VAL A 297 -7.53 -11.88 -16.44
CA VAL A 297 -7.10 -11.60 -15.07
C VAL A 297 -7.20 -12.86 -14.21
N ASP A 298 -6.08 -13.26 -13.63
CA ASP A 298 -5.99 -14.46 -12.79
C ASP A 298 -6.24 -14.17 -11.31
N TYR A 299 -5.84 -12.97 -10.86
CA TYR A 299 -5.79 -12.61 -9.44
C TYR A 299 -6.13 -11.14 -9.20
N ILE A 300 -6.90 -10.89 -8.14
CA ILE A 300 -7.15 -9.55 -7.60
C ILE A 300 -6.64 -9.49 -6.16
N ASN A 301 -5.67 -8.60 -5.89
CA ASN A 301 -5.40 -8.15 -4.54
C ASN A 301 -6.41 -7.05 -4.24
N ALA A 302 -7.40 -7.39 -3.43
CA ALA A 302 -8.56 -6.55 -3.19
C ALA A 302 -8.25 -5.43 -2.19
N HIS A 303 -9.01 -4.35 -2.26
CA HIS A 303 -9.01 -3.36 -1.20
C HIS A 303 -9.43 -3.99 0.12
N GLY A 304 -10.51 -4.78 0.17
CA GLY A 304 -10.86 -5.73 1.21
C GLY A 304 -10.51 -5.32 2.64
N THR A 305 -11.15 -4.27 3.17
CA THR A 305 -10.77 -3.64 4.45
C THR A 305 -11.32 -4.34 5.69
N SER A 306 -12.12 -5.40 5.54
CA SER A 306 -12.85 -6.01 6.66
C SER A 306 -13.96 -5.12 7.23
N THR A 307 -14.47 -4.17 6.44
CA THR A 307 -15.64 -3.38 6.81
C THR A 307 -16.89 -3.97 6.16
N PRO A 308 -18.05 -3.88 6.84
CA PRO A 308 -19.31 -4.46 6.32
C PRO A 308 -19.66 -3.97 4.91
N TYR A 309 -19.48 -2.67 4.65
CA TYR A 309 -19.89 -2.05 3.39
C TYR A 309 -18.86 -2.23 2.27
N ASN A 310 -17.58 -1.94 2.52
CA ASN A 310 -16.57 -2.01 1.48
C ASN A 310 -16.50 -3.40 0.85
N ASP A 311 -16.42 -4.45 1.65
CA ASP A 311 -16.17 -5.81 1.15
C ASP A 311 -17.36 -6.33 0.32
N LYS A 312 -18.57 -5.99 0.75
CA LYS A 312 -19.79 -6.27 -0.01
C LYS A 312 -19.82 -5.53 -1.35
N PHE A 313 -19.53 -4.23 -1.36
CA PHE A 313 -19.59 -3.43 -2.59
C PHE A 313 -18.43 -3.72 -3.53
N GLU A 314 -17.25 -4.04 -3.01
CA GLU A 314 -16.13 -4.53 -3.84
C GLU A 314 -16.46 -5.86 -4.48
N THR A 315 -17.09 -6.80 -3.76
CA THR A 315 -17.57 -8.07 -4.33
C THR A 315 -18.55 -7.82 -5.47
N LEU A 316 -19.53 -6.93 -5.27
CA LEU A 316 -20.48 -6.52 -6.31
C LEU A 316 -19.79 -5.90 -7.53
N ALA A 317 -18.78 -5.04 -7.28
CA ALA A 317 -18.03 -4.38 -8.32
C ALA A 317 -17.20 -5.36 -9.16
N ILE A 318 -16.54 -6.32 -8.51
CA ILE A 318 -15.80 -7.40 -9.20
C ILE A 318 -16.75 -8.21 -10.07
N LYS A 319 -17.90 -8.64 -9.56
CA LYS A 319 -18.91 -9.38 -10.34
C LYS A 319 -19.38 -8.59 -11.56
N LYS A 320 -19.59 -7.28 -11.42
CA LYS A 320 -20.05 -6.44 -12.55
C LYS A 320 -18.94 -6.17 -13.56
N ALA A 321 -17.68 -6.00 -13.11
CA ALA A 321 -16.56 -5.73 -13.99
C ALA A 321 -16.10 -6.96 -14.79
N PHE A 322 -16.17 -8.15 -14.16
CA PHE A 322 -15.65 -9.40 -14.73
C PHE A 322 -16.74 -10.38 -15.18
N GLY A 323 -18.02 -10.08 -14.95
CA GLY A 323 -19.14 -10.97 -15.35
C GLY A 323 -18.97 -12.40 -14.82
N GLY A 324 -19.19 -13.38 -15.65
CA GLY A 324 -19.03 -14.80 -15.28
C GLY A 324 -17.60 -15.21 -14.93
N HIS A 325 -16.58 -14.41 -15.34
CA HIS A 325 -15.19 -14.67 -15.00
C HIS A 325 -14.86 -14.37 -13.53
N ALA A 326 -15.64 -13.52 -12.86
CA ALA A 326 -15.49 -13.22 -11.44
C ALA A 326 -15.46 -14.49 -10.55
N TYR A 327 -16.13 -15.55 -10.96
CA TYR A 327 -16.16 -16.85 -10.26
C TYR A 327 -15.00 -17.80 -10.63
N LYS A 328 -14.12 -17.39 -11.56
CA LYS A 328 -12.97 -18.18 -12.03
C LYS A 328 -11.65 -17.58 -11.59
N LEU A 329 -11.58 -16.26 -11.42
CA LEU A 329 -10.40 -15.58 -10.88
C LEU A 329 -10.34 -15.76 -9.36
N ALA A 330 -9.16 -15.57 -8.78
CA ALA A 330 -8.96 -15.57 -7.33
C ALA A 330 -8.90 -14.14 -6.79
N VAL A 331 -9.47 -13.92 -5.63
CA VAL A 331 -9.42 -12.65 -4.90
C VAL A 331 -8.79 -12.91 -3.55
N SER A 332 -7.92 -12.04 -3.05
CA SER A 332 -7.57 -12.09 -1.62
C SER A 332 -7.31 -10.70 -1.06
N SER A 333 -7.51 -10.55 0.25
CA SER A 333 -7.10 -9.35 0.97
C SER A 333 -6.00 -9.68 1.96
N THR A 334 -4.81 -9.18 1.68
CA THR A 334 -3.64 -9.28 2.55
C THR A 334 -3.78 -8.44 3.82
N LYS A 335 -4.75 -7.51 3.85
CA LYS A 335 -5.11 -6.76 5.06
C LYS A 335 -5.61 -7.64 6.21
N SER A 336 -6.02 -8.88 5.91
CA SER A 336 -6.29 -9.88 6.95
C SER A 336 -5.06 -10.17 7.83
N MET A 337 -3.84 -9.99 7.29
CA MET A 337 -2.55 -10.24 7.95
C MET A 337 -1.84 -8.96 8.36
N THR A 338 -1.81 -7.97 7.48
CA THR A 338 -1.06 -6.71 7.70
C THR A 338 -1.86 -5.64 8.42
N GLY A 339 -3.20 -5.77 8.53
CA GLY A 339 -4.06 -4.63 8.79
C GLY A 339 -4.11 -3.68 7.59
N HIS A 340 -4.78 -2.57 7.75
CA HIS A 340 -4.92 -1.52 6.72
C HIS A 340 -3.90 -0.41 6.95
N LEU A 341 -2.87 -0.34 6.09
CA LEU A 341 -1.79 0.62 6.20
C LEU A 341 -2.14 2.00 5.59
N LEU A 342 -3.42 2.30 5.40
CA LEU A 342 -3.92 3.56 4.86
C LEU A 342 -3.17 3.96 3.58
N GLY A 343 -2.43 5.09 3.59
CA GLY A 343 -1.69 5.56 2.42
C GLY A 343 -0.58 4.64 1.93
N ALA A 344 -0.04 3.78 2.79
CA ALA A 344 0.94 2.76 2.39
C ALA A 344 0.31 1.51 1.78
N ALA A 345 -1.00 1.29 1.97
CA ALA A 345 -1.68 0.04 1.57
C ALA A 345 -1.45 -0.30 0.09
N GLY A 346 -1.73 0.63 -0.83
CA GLY A 346 -1.52 0.38 -2.26
C GLY A 346 -0.05 0.12 -2.64
N GLY A 347 0.89 0.63 -1.86
CA GLY A 347 2.33 0.36 -2.04
C GLY A 347 2.68 -1.09 -1.73
N ILE A 348 2.32 -1.58 -0.51
CA ILE A 348 2.61 -2.97 -0.12
C ILE A 348 1.83 -3.97 -0.98
N GLU A 349 0.58 -3.68 -1.31
CA GLU A 349 -0.31 -4.55 -2.11
C GLU A 349 0.13 -4.63 -3.57
N GLY A 350 0.68 -3.54 -4.13
CA GLY A 350 1.36 -3.57 -5.42
C GLY A 350 2.55 -4.52 -5.41
N VAL A 351 3.40 -4.45 -4.37
CA VAL A 351 4.52 -5.40 -4.19
C VAL A 351 4.01 -6.84 -4.06
N PHE A 352 2.95 -7.09 -3.28
CA PHE A 352 2.38 -8.44 -3.13
C PHE A 352 1.81 -8.98 -4.45
N SER A 353 1.19 -8.12 -5.27
CA SER A 353 0.68 -8.50 -6.59
C SER A 353 1.81 -8.90 -7.54
N VAL A 354 2.92 -8.17 -7.53
CA VAL A 354 4.14 -8.49 -8.28
C VAL A 354 4.74 -9.82 -7.81
N LEU A 355 4.84 -10.04 -6.48
CA LEU A 355 5.33 -11.30 -5.92
C LEU A 355 4.41 -12.48 -6.23
N ALA A 356 3.09 -12.28 -6.29
CA ALA A 356 2.14 -13.32 -6.69
C ALA A 356 2.39 -13.78 -8.13
N ILE A 357 2.69 -12.87 -9.05
CA ILE A 357 3.09 -13.17 -10.43
C ILE A 357 4.43 -13.91 -10.44
N HIS A 358 5.43 -13.38 -9.73
CA HIS A 358 6.79 -13.92 -9.76
C HIS A 358 6.87 -15.35 -9.21
N HIS A 359 6.20 -15.60 -8.09
CA HIS A 359 6.24 -16.91 -7.41
C HIS A 359 5.14 -17.88 -7.82
N ASN A 360 4.13 -17.45 -8.59
CA ASN A 360 2.93 -18.24 -8.88
C ASN A 360 2.23 -18.72 -7.60
N MET A 361 2.15 -17.85 -6.59
CA MET A 361 1.57 -18.12 -5.29
C MET A 361 0.64 -17.00 -4.88
N LEU A 362 -0.58 -17.34 -4.49
CA LEU A 362 -1.57 -16.40 -4.01
C LEU A 362 -1.52 -16.31 -2.49
N PRO A 363 -1.33 -15.11 -1.89
CA PRO A 363 -1.45 -14.92 -0.46
C PRO A 363 -2.91 -15.16 -0.02
N PRO A 364 -3.14 -15.74 1.17
CA PRO A 364 -4.49 -16.01 1.64
C PRO A 364 -5.18 -14.78 2.21
N THR A 365 -6.52 -14.83 2.24
CA THR A 365 -7.32 -14.07 3.21
C THR A 365 -7.49 -14.95 4.44
N ILE A 366 -6.81 -14.61 5.54
CA ILE A 366 -6.94 -15.36 6.80
C ILE A 366 -8.19 -14.92 7.58
N ASN A 367 -8.51 -15.66 8.64
CA ASN A 367 -9.68 -15.41 9.51
C ASN A 367 -11.04 -15.62 8.83
N TYR A 368 -11.06 -16.30 7.69
CA TYR A 368 -12.27 -16.61 6.94
C TYR A 368 -12.92 -17.87 7.52
N VAL A 369 -13.85 -17.69 8.47
CA VAL A 369 -14.51 -18.77 9.22
C VAL A 369 -15.96 -18.95 8.78
N ASN A 370 -16.74 -17.87 8.80
CA ASN A 370 -18.14 -17.86 8.47
C ASN A 370 -18.34 -17.16 7.11
N PRO A 371 -18.62 -17.91 6.02
CA PRO A 371 -18.88 -17.28 4.72
C PRO A 371 -20.03 -16.29 4.77
N ASP A 372 -19.84 -15.13 4.11
CA ASP A 372 -20.91 -14.15 3.91
C ASP A 372 -21.61 -14.44 2.57
N PRO A 373 -22.93 -14.69 2.54
CA PRO A 373 -23.66 -14.91 1.28
C PRO A 373 -23.57 -13.76 0.28
N GLU A 374 -23.31 -12.53 0.74
CA GLU A 374 -23.12 -11.36 -0.13
C GLU A 374 -21.69 -11.26 -0.69
N CYS A 375 -20.74 -12.02 -0.12
CA CYS A 375 -19.36 -12.13 -0.53
C CYS A 375 -19.06 -13.58 -0.95
N ASP A 376 -19.49 -13.98 -2.16
CA ASP A 376 -19.54 -15.37 -2.65
C ASP A 376 -18.48 -15.71 -3.71
N LEU A 377 -17.38 -14.93 -3.80
CA LEU A 377 -16.26 -15.19 -4.68
C LEU A 377 -15.22 -16.11 -4.03
N ASP A 378 -14.18 -16.46 -4.78
CA ASP A 378 -13.04 -17.24 -4.26
C ASP A 378 -12.02 -16.30 -3.59
N TYR A 379 -12.08 -16.18 -2.27
CA TYR A 379 -11.21 -15.28 -1.50
C TYR A 379 -9.88 -15.90 -1.02
N VAL A 380 -9.46 -17.02 -1.60
CA VAL A 380 -8.25 -17.77 -1.18
C VAL A 380 -8.24 -17.98 0.35
N PRO A 381 -9.22 -18.69 0.93
CA PRO A 381 -9.44 -18.70 2.36
C PRO A 381 -8.33 -19.42 3.13
N ASN A 382 -7.77 -18.74 4.13
CA ASN A 382 -6.91 -19.22 5.21
C ASN A 382 -5.56 -19.86 4.81
N LYS A 383 -5.37 -20.31 3.57
CA LYS A 383 -4.13 -20.95 3.12
C LYS A 383 -3.68 -20.40 1.78
N PRO A 384 -2.38 -20.18 1.60
CA PRO A 384 -1.85 -19.76 0.30
C PRO A 384 -2.13 -20.83 -0.75
N ARG A 385 -2.21 -20.41 -2.00
CA ARG A 385 -2.54 -21.30 -3.11
C ARG A 385 -1.55 -21.15 -4.26
N ALA A 386 -0.98 -22.26 -4.70
CA ALA A 386 -0.21 -22.29 -5.96
C ALA A 386 -1.17 -22.08 -7.15
N ARG A 387 -0.89 -21.08 -7.97
CA ARG A 387 -1.63 -20.78 -9.20
C ARG A 387 -0.73 -19.97 -10.12
N GLN A 388 -0.68 -20.35 -11.38
CA GLN A 388 -0.04 -19.51 -12.40
C GLN A 388 -0.79 -18.18 -12.48
N VAL A 389 -0.05 -17.08 -12.37
CA VAL A 389 -0.59 -15.73 -12.44
C VAL A 389 0.11 -15.00 -13.58
N ASN A 390 -0.62 -14.67 -14.62
CA ASN A 390 -0.14 -13.89 -15.75
C ASN A 390 -0.55 -12.44 -15.60
N PHE A 391 -1.75 -12.18 -15.05
CA PHE A 391 -2.28 -10.85 -14.78
C PHE A 391 -2.80 -10.75 -13.36
N ALA A 392 -2.30 -9.76 -12.61
CA ALA A 392 -2.75 -9.44 -11.27
C ALA A 392 -3.24 -7.99 -11.20
N LEU A 393 -4.43 -7.77 -10.68
CA LEU A 393 -5.01 -6.45 -10.43
C LEU A 393 -4.89 -6.12 -8.94
N SER A 394 -4.45 -4.91 -8.60
CA SER A 394 -4.43 -4.38 -7.22
C SER A 394 -5.39 -3.22 -7.10
N ASN A 395 -6.37 -3.31 -6.18
CA ASN A 395 -7.39 -2.30 -5.97
C ASN A 395 -7.14 -1.48 -4.71
N SER A 396 -7.34 -0.19 -4.79
CA SER A 396 -7.31 0.73 -3.64
C SER A 396 -8.47 1.71 -3.74
N PHE A 397 -9.31 1.79 -2.68
CA PHE A 397 -10.45 2.70 -2.60
C PHE A 397 -10.28 3.58 -1.36
N GLY A 398 -10.17 4.90 -1.56
CA GLY A 398 -9.86 5.85 -0.50
C GLY A 398 -11.04 6.70 -0.07
N PHE A 399 -11.02 7.14 1.19
CA PHE A 399 -11.93 8.18 1.66
C PHE A 399 -11.84 9.41 0.74
N GLY A 400 -12.96 10.10 0.54
CA GLY A 400 -13.11 11.10 -0.51
C GLY A 400 -13.53 10.51 -1.86
N GLY A 401 -13.74 9.18 -1.93
CA GLY A 401 -14.14 8.46 -3.14
C GLY A 401 -13.03 8.39 -4.18
N THR A 402 -11.76 8.38 -3.77
CA THR A 402 -10.61 8.29 -4.68
C THR A 402 -10.26 6.83 -4.91
N ASN A 403 -10.34 6.36 -6.14
CA ASN A 403 -10.12 4.96 -6.49
C ASN A 403 -8.94 4.81 -7.44
N ALA A 404 -8.11 3.79 -7.20
CA ALA A 404 -7.01 3.37 -8.04
C ALA A 404 -7.06 1.85 -8.28
N SER A 405 -6.73 1.42 -9.51
CA SER A 405 -6.45 0.03 -9.85
C SER A 405 -5.17 -0.04 -10.68
N LEU A 406 -4.26 -0.92 -10.27
CA LEU A 406 -3.01 -1.18 -10.97
C LEU A 406 -3.06 -2.58 -11.57
N LEU A 407 -2.79 -2.71 -12.87
CA LEU A 407 -2.69 -4.01 -13.53
C LEU A 407 -1.22 -4.34 -13.80
N PHE A 408 -0.76 -5.40 -13.15
CA PHE A 408 0.55 -6.00 -13.41
C PHE A 408 0.39 -7.24 -14.29
N LYS A 409 1.36 -7.48 -15.16
CA LYS A 409 1.42 -8.69 -15.97
C LYS A 409 2.79 -9.36 -15.86
N ARG A 410 2.81 -10.65 -16.12
CA ARG A 410 4.04 -11.42 -16.26
C ARG A 410 4.89 -10.80 -17.38
N TYR A 411 6.15 -10.59 -17.06
CA TYR A 411 7.11 -10.22 -18.10
C TYR A 411 7.46 -11.44 -18.95
N GLU A 412 7.38 -11.25 -20.25
CA GLU A 412 7.84 -12.19 -21.28
C GLU A 412 8.85 -11.46 -22.16
N GLU A 413 9.99 -12.11 -22.43
CA GLU A 413 11.09 -11.56 -23.25
C GLU A 413 10.68 -11.29 -24.70
#